data_9f4bdc4aa8be70d73bd1c4b05da3a162
#
_entry.id   9f4bdc4aa8be70d73bd1c4b05da3a162
#
_cell.length_a   1.000
_cell.length_b   1.000
_cell.length_c   1.000
_cell.angle_alpha   90.00
_cell.angle_beta   90.00
_cell.angle_gamma   90.00
#
_symmetry.space_group_name_H-M   'P 1'
#
loop_
_entity.id
_entity.type
_entity.pdbx_description
1 polymer ?
#
loop_
_entity_poly.entity_id
_entity_poly.type
_entity_poly.pdbx_seq_one_letter_code
_entity_poly.pdbx_strand_id
1 'polypeptide(L)'
;MQKQAIFQSKLLPYALVAPQLAIVLIFFYWPALQAVIQSFLLQDAFGLSSTFVWFENYIELFKDPAYFEAIVRTFFFSFAIAVSSLSFALLLAVMADKPLRGSMLYRTLLIWPYAVAPPVVGVLWIFMLHPSLGVLSRYLRGMGVDWNPLLDGDQAAALIILAAAWKQISYNFLFFLAGLQAIPKSVFEAAAIDGARPMRRFWTVTFPLLSPTIFFLLVVNIVYAFFDTFGIIDTMTRGGPGTSTVTLVYKVYSDGLLGGNLGSSAAQSVILMVMVIVLTGIQFRFVERKVTY
;
A
#
# COMPACT_ATOMS: atom_id res chain seq x y z
N MET A 1 -39.24 -13.28 3.96
CA MET A 1 -38.97 -13.87 2.63
C MET A 1 -38.41 -12.79 1.71
N GLN A 2 -37.09 -12.78 1.49
CA GLN A 2 -36.48 -11.90 0.48
C GLN A 2 -36.90 -12.44 -0.89
N LYS A 3 -37.65 -11.67 -1.67
CA LYS A 3 -37.90 -11.96 -3.08
C LYS A 3 -36.54 -11.91 -3.80
N GLN A 4 -35.99 -13.06 -4.16
CA GLN A 4 -34.87 -13.11 -5.10
C GLN A 4 -35.33 -12.44 -6.40
N ALA A 5 -34.62 -11.41 -6.83
CA ALA A 5 -34.86 -10.76 -8.10
C ALA A 5 -34.45 -11.75 -9.22
N ILE A 6 -35.42 -12.52 -9.71
CA ILE A 6 -35.21 -13.43 -10.85
C ILE A 6 -35.36 -12.59 -12.11
N PHE A 7 -34.28 -12.37 -12.82
CA PHE A 7 -34.32 -11.74 -14.14
C PHE A 7 -35.03 -12.68 -15.12
N GLN A 8 -36.14 -12.24 -15.66
CA GLN A 8 -36.91 -13.03 -16.66
C GLN A 8 -36.18 -13.17 -18.01
N SER A 9 -35.29 -12.21 -18.32
CA SER A 9 -34.46 -12.22 -19.51
C SER A 9 -33.05 -12.75 -19.21
N LYS A 10 -32.58 -13.74 -19.98
CA LYS A 10 -31.20 -14.25 -19.86
C LYS A 10 -30.14 -13.24 -20.30
N LEU A 11 -30.48 -12.28 -21.16
CA LEU A 11 -29.57 -11.28 -21.70
C LEU A 11 -29.39 -10.05 -20.76
N LEU A 12 -30.40 -9.72 -19.96
CA LEU A 12 -30.39 -8.52 -19.13
C LEU A 12 -29.21 -8.47 -18.13
N PRO A 13 -28.85 -9.55 -17.39
CA PRO A 13 -27.69 -9.56 -16.54
C PRO A 13 -26.38 -9.25 -17.27
N TYR A 14 -26.20 -9.84 -18.45
CA TYR A 14 -25.00 -9.60 -19.27
C TYR A 14 -24.95 -8.15 -19.79
N ALA A 15 -26.08 -7.59 -20.22
CA ALA A 15 -26.17 -6.21 -20.67
C ALA A 15 -25.88 -5.21 -19.56
N LEU A 16 -26.27 -5.51 -18.30
CA LEU A 16 -25.98 -4.67 -17.15
C LEU A 16 -24.49 -4.71 -16.73
N VAL A 17 -23.83 -5.85 -16.91
CA VAL A 17 -22.41 -6.02 -16.56
C VAL A 17 -21.48 -5.60 -17.72
N ALA A 18 -21.95 -5.64 -18.97
CA ALA A 18 -21.16 -5.36 -20.17
C ALA A 18 -20.42 -4.01 -20.14
N PRO A 19 -21.01 -2.87 -19.73
CA PRO A 19 -20.28 -1.60 -19.66
C PRO A 19 -19.09 -1.66 -18.71
N GLN A 20 -19.26 -2.27 -17.52
CA GLN A 20 -18.18 -2.44 -16.56
C GLN A 20 -17.08 -3.35 -17.10
N LEU A 21 -17.44 -4.48 -17.72
CA LEU A 21 -16.48 -5.38 -18.34
C LEU A 21 -15.72 -4.70 -19.48
N ALA A 22 -16.39 -3.92 -20.32
CA ALA A 22 -15.75 -3.18 -21.41
C ALA A 22 -14.69 -2.19 -20.85
N ILE A 23 -15.04 -1.43 -19.81
CA ILE A 23 -14.10 -0.51 -19.16
C ILE A 23 -12.88 -1.27 -18.61
N VAL A 24 -13.10 -2.38 -17.91
CA VAL A 24 -12.00 -3.18 -17.33
C VAL A 24 -11.13 -3.78 -18.45
N LEU A 25 -11.70 -4.31 -19.52
CA LEU A 25 -10.94 -4.87 -20.64
C LEU A 25 -10.11 -3.81 -21.37
N ILE A 26 -10.69 -2.64 -21.63
CA ILE A 26 -10.03 -1.58 -22.41
C ILE A 26 -8.95 -0.86 -21.57
N PHE A 27 -9.24 -0.53 -20.31
CA PHE A 27 -8.38 0.35 -19.52
C PHE A 27 -7.43 -0.39 -18.55
N PHE A 28 -7.67 -1.68 -18.29
CA PHE A 28 -6.81 -2.48 -17.42
C PHE A 28 -6.13 -3.63 -18.17
N TYR A 29 -6.90 -4.50 -18.81
CA TYR A 29 -6.30 -5.68 -19.48
C TYR A 29 -5.54 -5.30 -20.73
N TRP A 30 -6.02 -4.37 -21.53
CA TRP A 30 -5.32 -3.96 -22.74
C TRP A 30 -3.96 -3.32 -22.47
N PRO A 31 -3.79 -2.33 -21.58
CA PRO A 31 -2.47 -1.79 -21.21
C PRO A 31 -1.56 -2.86 -20.57
N ALA A 32 -2.10 -3.74 -19.73
CA ALA A 32 -1.33 -4.84 -19.15
C ALA A 32 -0.78 -5.78 -20.23
N LEU A 33 -1.58 -6.14 -21.23
CA LEU A 33 -1.14 -6.94 -22.37
C LEU A 33 -0.08 -6.21 -23.19
N GLN A 34 -0.26 -4.90 -23.42
CA GLN A 34 0.76 -4.09 -24.11
C GLN A 34 2.07 -4.08 -23.33
N ALA A 35 2.06 -3.94 -22.00
CA ALA A 35 3.26 -4.02 -21.18
C ALA A 35 3.97 -5.38 -21.34
N VAL A 36 3.21 -6.48 -21.37
CA VAL A 36 3.78 -7.82 -21.63
C VAL A 36 4.41 -7.90 -23.01
N ILE A 37 3.78 -7.37 -24.05
CA ILE A 37 4.35 -7.37 -25.41
C ILE A 37 5.62 -6.49 -25.47
N GLN A 38 5.55 -5.28 -24.90
CA GLN A 38 6.67 -4.34 -24.88
C GLN A 38 7.88 -4.87 -24.11
N SER A 39 7.67 -5.73 -23.10
CA SER A 39 8.77 -6.33 -22.35
C SER A 39 9.69 -7.22 -23.16
N PHE A 40 9.25 -7.68 -24.34
CA PHE A 40 10.06 -8.46 -25.31
C PHE A 40 10.61 -7.62 -26.46
N LEU A 41 10.38 -6.30 -26.43
CA LEU A 41 10.83 -5.38 -27.48
C LEU A 41 11.95 -4.49 -26.95
N LEU A 42 12.96 -4.26 -27.78
CA LEU A 42 13.89 -3.15 -27.62
C LEU A 42 13.36 -2.01 -28.48
N GLN A 43 12.98 -0.92 -27.82
CA GLN A 43 12.53 0.29 -28.50
C GLN A 43 13.63 1.34 -28.46
N ASP A 44 13.79 2.11 -29.54
CA ASP A 44 14.64 3.27 -29.49
C ASP A 44 14.05 4.36 -28.59
N ALA A 45 14.90 5.28 -28.11
CA ALA A 45 14.49 6.33 -27.17
C ALA A 45 13.40 7.26 -27.72
N PHE A 46 13.17 7.29 -29.03
CA PHE A 46 12.15 8.08 -29.70
C PHE A 46 10.90 7.29 -30.07
N GLY A 47 10.91 5.96 -29.86
CA GLY A 47 9.78 5.09 -30.18
C GLY A 47 9.56 4.88 -31.69
N LEU A 48 10.54 5.24 -32.54
CA LEU A 48 10.43 5.18 -33.99
C LEU A 48 10.70 3.78 -34.55
N SER A 49 11.47 2.97 -33.82
CA SER A 49 11.78 1.59 -34.19
C SER A 49 11.63 0.66 -32.98
N SER A 50 11.21 -0.57 -33.24
CA SER A 50 11.17 -1.64 -32.23
C SER A 50 11.70 -2.93 -32.84
N THR A 51 12.60 -3.61 -32.13
CA THR A 51 13.11 -4.92 -32.48
C THR A 51 12.72 -5.94 -31.44
N PHE A 52 12.36 -7.15 -31.87
CA PHE A 52 12.00 -8.21 -30.96
C PHE A 52 13.26 -8.88 -30.40
N VAL A 53 13.47 -8.77 -29.09
CA VAL A 53 14.70 -9.21 -28.40
C VAL A 53 14.46 -10.37 -27.42
N TRP A 54 13.30 -11.04 -27.48
CA TRP A 54 12.96 -12.14 -26.61
C TRP A 54 13.11 -11.77 -25.13
N PHE A 55 13.94 -12.50 -24.40
CA PHE A 55 14.14 -12.32 -22.95
C PHE A 55 15.34 -11.42 -22.59
N GLU A 56 15.92 -10.70 -23.54
CA GLU A 56 17.13 -9.89 -23.32
C GLU A 56 16.91 -8.83 -22.24
N ASN A 57 15.77 -8.11 -22.28
CA ASN A 57 15.40 -7.12 -21.27
C ASN A 57 15.38 -7.72 -19.84
N TYR A 58 14.89 -8.96 -19.69
CA TYR A 58 14.87 -9.66 -18.40
C TYR A 58 16.28 -10.10 -17.97
N ILE A 59 17.10 -10.59 -18.91
CA ILE A 59 18.48 -11.02 -18.63
C ILE A 59 19.33 -9.84 -18.19
N GLU A 60 19.22 -8.70 -18.85
CA GLU A 60 19.92 -7.48 -18.45
C GLU A 60 19.46 -6.97 -17.10
N LEU A 61 18.15 -6.95 -16.86
CA LEU A 61 17.57 -6.53 -15.61
C LEU A 61 18.07 -7.38 -14.42
N PHE A 62 18.14 -8.70 -14.58
CA PHE A 62 18.68 -9.60 -13.55
C PHE A 62 20.20 -9.54 -13.39
N LYS A 63 20.93 -8.83 -14.26
CA LYS A 63 22.35 -8.53 -14.07
C LYS A 63 22.59 -7.18 -13.39
N ASP A 64 21.57 -6.32 -13.32
CA ASP A 64 21.66 -4.98 -12.70
C ASP A 64 21.60 -5.06 -11.17
N PRO A 65 22.69 -4.77 -10.45
CA PRO A 65 22.67 -4.73 -8.98
C PRO A 65 21.67 -3.73 -8.43
N ALA A 66 21.44 -2.60 -9.10
CA ALA A 66 20.51 -1.57 -8.67
C ALA A 66 19.05 -2.07 -8.68
N TYR A 67 18.73 -3.02 -9.55
CA TYR A 67 17.42 -3.66 -9.58
C TYR A 67 17.19 -4.52 -8.32
N PHE A 68 18.17 -5.32 -7.91
CA PHE A 68 18.09 -6.10 -6.67
C PHE A 68 17.97 -5.22 -5.42
N GLU A 69 18.71 -4.11 -5.38
CA GLU A 69 18.57 -3.14 -4.30
C GLU A 69 17.16 -2.55 -4.26
N ALA A 70 16.56 -2.22 -5.41
CA ALA A 70 15.18 -1.73 -5.48
C ALA A 70 14.16 -2.80 -5.01
N ILE A 71 14.39 -4.08 -5.31
CA ILE A 71 13.58 -5.19 -4.76
C ILE A 71 13.64 -5.20 -3.24
N VAL A 72 14.85 -5.24 -2.66
CA VAL A 72 15.04 -5.29 -1.20
C VAL A 72 14.39 -4.09 -0.52
N ARG A 73 14.58 -2.88 -1.07
CA ARG A 73 13.95 -1.66 -0.54
C ARG A 73 12.44 -1.72 -0.62
N THR A 74 11.87 -2.22 -1.72
CA THR A 74 10.41 -2.34 -1.86
C THR A 74 9.84 -3.26 -0.78
N PHE A 75 10.46 -4.41 -0.54
CA PHE A 75 10.04 -5.31 0.53
C PHE A 75 10.20 -4.71 1.92
N PHE A 76 11.32 -4.03 2.18
CA PHE A 76 11.56 -3.34 3.45
C PHE A 76 10.52 -2.24 3.69
N PHE A 77 10.26 -1.38 2.70
CA PHE A 77 9.24 -0.34 2.82
C PHE A 77 7.86 -0.93 3.02
N SER A 78 7.51 -1.96 2.24
CA SER A 78 6.20 -2.63 2.35
C SER A 78 5.98 -3.22 3.73
N PHE A 79 6.98 -3.90 4.27
CA PHE A 79 6.93 -4.47 5.62
C PHE A 79 6.81 -3.37 6.68
N ALA A 80 7.67 -2.36 6.63
CA ALA A 80 7.69 -1.27 7.60
C ALA A 80 6.38 -0.47 7.60
N ILE A 81 5.86 -0.13 6.41
CA ILE A 81 4.58 0.59 6.26
C ILE A 81 3.42 -0.27 6.75
N ALA A 82 3.34 -1.54 6.35
CA ALA A 82 2.25 -2.42 6.74
C ALA A 82 2.24 -2.65 8.27
N VAL A 83 3.37 -3.00 8.86
CA VAL A 83 3.47 -3.25 10.31
C VAL A 83 3.14 -1.99 11.11
N SER A 84 3.73 -0.86 10.76
CA SER A 84 3.48 0.39 11.49
C SER A 84 2.04 0.85 11.33
N SER A 85 1.50 0.90 10.10
CA SER A 85 0.14 1.38 9.86
C SER A 85 -0.93 0.48 10.48
N LEU A 86 -0.80 -0.85 10.38
CA LEU A 86 -1.74 -1.79 10.98
C LEU A 86 -1.70 -1.73 12.52
N SER A 87 -0.49 -1.70 13.11
CA SER A 87 -0.33 -1.67 14.56
C SER A 87 -0.90 -0.39 15.18
N PHE A 88 -0.55 0.77 14.63
CA PHE A 88 -1.08 2.04 15.11
C PHE A 88 -2.58 2.19 14.85
N ALA A 89 -3.08 1.76 13.69
CA ALA A 89 -4.50 1.81 13.39
C ALA A 89 -5.33 0.91 14.32
N LEU A 90 -4.86 -0.30 14.61
CA LEU A 90 -5.52 -1.20 15.56
C LEU A 90 -5.54 -0.61 16.97
N LEU A 91 -4.41 -0.06 17.43
CA LEU A 91 -4.33 0.63 18.72
C LEU A 91 -5.37 1.75 18.82
N LEU A 92 -5.39 2.64 17.81
CA LEU A 92 -6.31 3.76 17.75
C LEU A 92 -7.78 3.30 17.66
N ALA A 93 -8.07 2.24 16.90
CA ALA A 93 -9.42 1.69 16.78
C ALA A 93 -9.92 1.11 18.11
N VAL A 94 -9.09 0.36 18.82
CA VAL A 94 -9.43 -0.17 20.16
C VAL A 94 -9.66 0.95 21.19
N MET A 95 -8.90 2.04 21.10
CA MET A 95 -9.13 3.21 21.95
C MET A 95 -10.41 3.95 21.58
N ALA A 96 -10.71 4.05 20.30
CA ALA A 96 -11.86 4.77 19.75
C ALA A 96 -13.18 3.99 19.82
N ASP A 97 -13.13 2.69 20.06
CA ASP A 97 -14.32 1.84 20.24
C ASP A 97 -15.04 2.11 21.57
N LYS A 98 -14.36 2.70 22.53
CA LYS A 98 -14.94 3.10 23.81
C LYS A 98 -15.88 4.30 23.63
N PRO A 99 -16.99 4.37 24.40
CA PRO A 99 -17.92 5.51 24.35
C PRO A 99 -17.27 6.75 24.99
N LEU A 100 -16.59 7.55 24.17
CA LEU A 100 -15.96 8.79 24.60
C LEU A 100 -16.78 10.00 24.15
N ARG A 101 -16.81 11.05 24.98
CA ARG A 101 -17.42 12.34 24.60
C ARG A 101 -16.64 12.91 23.39
N GLY A 102 -17.35 13.41 22.36
CA GLY A 102 -16.72 13.96 21.15
C GLY A 102 -16.22 12.91 20.14
N SER A 103 -16.73 11.67 20.21
CA SER A 103 -16.32 10.56 19.35
C SER A 103 -16.35 10.90 17.85
N MET A 104 -17.29 11.71 17.42
CA MET A 104 -17.39 12.12 16.01
C MET A 104 -16.20 12.98 15.56
N LEU A 105 -15.75 13.92 16.40
CA LEU A 105 -14.66 14.83 16.05
C LEU A 105 -13.32 14.08 15.87
N TYR A 106 -12.91 13.29 16.86
CA TYR A 106 -11.62 12.60 16.74
C TYR A 106 -11.63 11.50 15.67
N ARG A 107 -12.76 10.82 15.45
CA ARG A 107 -12.91 9.86 14.33
C ARG A 107 -12.76 10.56 12.98
N THR A 108 -13.40 11.71 12.79
CA THR A 108 -13.25 12.51 11.58
C THR A 108 -11.81 12.94 11.37
N LEU A 109 -11.13 13.42 12.43
CA LEU A 109 -9.72 13.81 12.36
C LEU A 109 -8.78 12.64 12.04
N LEU A 110 -9.08 11.44 12.53
CA LEU A 110 -8.30 10.24 12.24
C LEU A 110 -8.52 9.71 10.82
N ILE A 111 -9.70 9.93 10.22
CA ILE A 111 -10.02 9.48 8.86
C ILE A 111 -9.53 10.48 7.80
N TRP A 112 -9.43 11.76 8.15
CA TRP A 112 -9.10 12.82 7.20
C TRP A 112 -7.81 12.59 6.37
N PRO A 113 -6.69 12.06 6.89
CA PRO A 113 -5.49 11.84 6.10
C PRO A 113 -5.68 10.91 4.89
N TYR A 114 -6.65 10.02 4.94
CA TYR A 114 -6.96 9.14 3.82
C TYR A 114 -7.41 9.91 2.56
N ALA A 115 -8.12 11.03 2.74
CA ALA A 115 -8.61 11.85 1.64
C ALA A 115 -7.50 12.63 0.92
N VAL A 116 -6.30 12.73 1.50
CA VAL A 116 -5.19 13.48 0.92
C VAL A 116 -4.51 12.66 -0.18
N ALA A 117 -4.32 13.25 -1.36
CA ALA A 117 -3.60 12.60 -2.47
C ALA A 117 -2.14 12.30 -2.09
N PRO A 118 -1.56 11.15 -2.52
CA PRO A 118 -0.21 10.75 -2.15
C PRO A 118 0.87 11.81 -2.41
N PRO A 119 0.91 12.52 -3.56
CA PRO A 119 1.88 13.59 -3.77
C PRO A 119 1.77 14.73 -2.78
N VAL A 120 0.53 15.09 -2.39
CA VAL A 120 0.29 16.16 -1.40
C VAL A 120 0.78 15.73 -0.01
N VAL A 121 0.60 14.45 0.35
CA VAL A 121 1.19 13.88 1.57
C VAL A 121 2.71 14.06 1.54
N GLY A 122 3.35 13.73 0.42
CA GLY A 122 4.80 13.90 0.26
C GLY A 122 5.25 15.35 0.48
N VAL A 123 4.58 16.31 -0.16
CA VAL A 123 4.89 17.73 -0.01
C VAL A 123 4.69 18.21 1.43
N LEU A 124 3.60 17.81 2.10
CA LEU A 124 3.34 18.20 3.49
C LEU A 124 4.45 17.70 4.42
N TRP A 125 4.81 16.42 4.33
CA TRP A 125 5.78 15.82 5.22
C TRP A 125 7.20 16.31 4.97
N ILE A 126 7.63 16.46 3.70
CA ILE A 126 8.96 17.03 3.40
C ILE A 126 9.05 18.48 3.87
N PHE A 127 7.98 19.28 3.74
CA PHE A 127 7.98 20.65 4.23
C PHE A 127 8.07 20.71 5.76
N MET A 128 7.30 19.88 6.48
CA MET A 128 7.32 19.86 7.96
C MET A 128 8.66 19.39 8.52
N LEU A 129 9.35 18.48 7.84
CA LEU A 129 10.61 17.87 8.26
C LEU A 129 11.82 18.34 7.43
N HIS A 130 11.65 19.41 6.63
CA HIS A 130 12.76 20.00 5.86
C HIS A 130 13.87 20.48 6.80
N PRO A 131 15.15 20.16 6.54
CA PRO A 131 16.25 20.47 7.45
C PRO A 131 16.34 21.94 7.86
N SER A 132 16.11 22.86 6.93
CA SER A 132 16.25 24.31 7.19
C SER A 132 14.93 25.00 7.55
N LEU A 133 13.81 24.60 6.91
CA LEU A 133 12.53 25.30 7.01
C LEU A 133 11.52 24.61 7.94
N GLY A 134 11.68 23.30 8.18
CA GLY A 134 10.68 22.50 8.85
C GLY A 134 10.56 22.81 10.34
N VAL A 135 9.33 22.91 10.81
CA VAL A 135 9.05 23.12 12.23
C VAL A 135 9.45 21.90 13.05
N LEU A 136 9.10 20.69 12.58
CA LEU A 136 9.42 19.45 13.29
C LEU A 136 10.93 19.16 13.29
N SER A 137 11.65 19.45 12.21
CA SER A 137 13.10 19.28 12.16
C SER A 137 13.84 20.20 13.16
N ARG A 138 13.28 21.36 13.44
CA ARG A 138 13.82 22.26 14.47
C ARG A 138 13.72 21.62 15.87
N TYR A 139 12.60 20.96 16.19
CA TYR A 139 12.44 20.24 17.45
C TYR A 139 13.40 19.04 17.53
N LEU A 140 13.55 18.27 16.46
CA LEU A 140 14.50 17.15 16.43
C LEU A 140 15.93 17.60 16.68
N ARG A 141 16.36 18.67 16.04
CA ARG A 141 17.70 19.25 16.29
C ARG A 141 17.85 19.79 17.69
N GLY A 142 16.80 20.39 18.27
CA GLY A 142 16.80 20.82 19.69
C GLY A 142 16.96 19.64 20.66
N MET A 143 16.59 18.43 20.27
CA MET A 143 16.84 17.20 21.03
C MET A 143 18.21 16.55 20.73
N GLY A 144 19.04 17.18 19.90
CA GLY A 144 20.37 16.68 19.55
C GLY A 144 20.38 15.68 18.37
N VAL A 145 19.28 15.52 17.65
CA VAL A 145 19.20 14.66 16.46
C VAL A 145 19.69 15.44 15.24
N ASP A 146 20.73 14.96 14.58
CA ASP A 146 21.20 15.51 13.29
C ASP A 146 20.27 15.03 12.16
N TRP A 147 19.21 15.80 11.95
CA TRP A 147 18.15 15.45 10.99
C TRP A 147 18.38 16.14 9.65
N ASN A 148 18.73 15.35 8.63
CA ASN A 148 18.87 15.82 7.26
C ASN A 148 18.50 14.73 6.22
N PRO A 149 17.22 14.47 5.95
CA PRO A 149 16.76 13.45 5.01
C PRO A 149 17.11 13.76 3.54
N LEU A 150 17.62 14.95 3.25
CA LEU A 150 18.07 15.30 1.89
C LEU A 150 19.48 14.75 1.60
N LEU A 151 20.28 14.46 2.64
CA LEU A 151 21.65 13.95 2.53
C LEU A 151 21.80 12.54 3.11
N ASP A 152 20.92 12.13 4.02
CA ASP A 152 20.95 10.84 4.70
C ASP A 152 19.84 9.93 4.17
N GLY A 153 20.23 8.79 3.56
CA GLY A 153 19.32 7.84 2.94
C GLY A 153 18.41 7.13 3.92
N ASP A 154 18.89 6.83 5.12
CA ASP A 154 18.09 6.14 6.15
C ASP A 154 17.01 7.08 6.72
N GLN A 155 17.36 8.36 6.90
CA GLN A 155 16.40 9.38 7.32
C GLN A 155 15.36 9.67 6.22
N ALA A 156 15.77 9.66 4.95
CA ALA A 156 14.86 9.78 3.81
C ALA A 156 13.89 8.60 3.75
N ALA A 157 14.39 7.38 3.93
CA ALA A 157 13.56 6.18 3.99
C ALA A 157 12.58 6.23 5.18
N ALA A 158 13.05 6.60 6.37
CA ALA A 158 12.20 6.75 7.55
C ALA A 158 11.09 7.78 7.35
N LEU A 159 11.41 8.90 6.68
CA LEU A 159 10.45 9.95 6.38
C LEU A 159 9.36 9.48 5.41
N ILE A 160 9.71 8.74 4.36
CA ILE A 160 8.75 8.15 3.42
C ILE A 160 7.86 7.13 4.12
N ILE A 161 8.44 6.24 4.94
CA ILE A 161 7.69 5.23 5.69
C ILE A 161 6.70 5.91 6.64
N LEU A 162 7.14 6.95 7.35
CA LEU A 162 6.29 7.74 8.24
C LEU A 162 5.11 8.39 7.49
N ALA A 163 5.37 9.04 6.37
CA ALA A 163 4.36 9.72 5.56
C ALA A 163 3.34 8.71 4.97
N ALA A 164 3.82 7.61 4.42
CA ALA A 164 2.99 6.55 3.85
C ALA A 164 2.16 5.85 4.92
N ALA A 165 2.77 5.50 6.06
CA ALA A 165 2.08 4.89 7.18
C ALA A 165 1.01 5.81 7.77
N TRP A 166 1.31 7.10 7.97
CA TRP A 166 0.35 8.09 8.47
C TRP A 166 -0.93 8.14 7.62
N LYS A 167 -0.78 8.16 6.31
CA LYS A 167 -1.93 8.11 5.40
C LYS A 167 -2.70 6.78 5.54
N GLN A 168 -2.00 5.67 5.59
CA GLN A 168 -2.58 4.34 5.60
C GLN A 168 -3.20 3.96 6.96
N ILE A 169 -2.72 4.53 8.07
CA ILE A 169 -3.35 4.42 9.40
C ILE A 169 -4.82 4.80 9.34
N SER A 170 -5.16 5.87 8.62
CA SER A 170 -6.53 6.36 8.51
C SER A 170 -7.48 5.36 7.85
N TYR A 171 -7.03 4.73 6.77
CA TYR A 171 -7.77 3.66 6.10
C TYR A 171 -7.94 2.44 6.99
N ASN A 172 -6.84 1.95 7.56
CA ASN A 172 -6.86 0.79 8.43
C ASN A 172 -7.71 1.02 9.69
N PHE A 173 -7.66 2.22 10.26
CA PHE A 173 -8.47 2.62 11.41
C PHE A 173 -9.97 2.47 11.15
N LEU A 174 -10.44 2.91 9.97
CA LEU A 174 -11.85 2.82 9.60
C LEU A 174 -12.33 1.35 9.59
N PHE A 175 -11.56 0.47 8.96
CA PHE A 175 -11.92 -0.94 8.87
C PHE A 175 -11.78 -1.68 10.18
N PHE A 176 -10.75 -1.40 10.98
CA PHE A 176 -10.63 -1.97 12.32
C PHE A 176 -11.76 -1.52 13.24
N LEU A 177 -12.13 -0.26 13.19
CA LEU A 177 -13.25 0.24 13.99
C LEU A 177 -14.57 -0.43 13.58
N ALA A 178 -14.82 -0.57 12.27
CA ALA A 178 -15.99 -1.28 11.77
C ALA A 178 -15.98 -2.77 12.19
N GLY A 179 -14.84 -3.44 12.09
CA GLY A 179 -14.66 -4.83 12.52
C GLY A 179 -14.89 -5.01 14.02
N LEU A 180 -14.37 -4.11 14.86
CA LEU A 180 -14.62 -4.12 16.31
C LEU A 180 -16.09 -3.97 16.63
N GLN A 181 -16.78 -3.05 15.96
CA GLN A 181 -18.23 -2.79 16.18
C GLN A 181 -19.13 -3.90 15.64
N ALA A 182 -18.63 -4.76 14.76
CA ALA A 182 -19.36 -5.93 14.27
C ALA A 182 -19.38 -7.10 15.27
N ILE A 183 -18.48 -7.11 16.26
CA ILE A 183 -18.42 -8.16 17.28
C ILE A 183 -19.60 -8.01 18.25
N PRO A 184 -20.44 -9.05 18.46
CA PRO A 184 -21.57 -8.98 19.38
C PRO A 184 -21.13 -8.68 20.81
N LYS A 185 -21.83 -7.77 21.50
CA LYS A 185 -21.52 -7.42 22.89
C LYS A 185 -21.58 -8.61 23.83
N SER A 186 -22.50 -9.56 23.58
CA SER A 186 -22.66 -10.80 24.35
C SER A 186 -21.34 -11.61 24.46
N VAL A 187 -20.50 -11.57 23.44
CA VAL A 187 -19.19 -12.26 23.47
C VAL A 187 -18.25 -11.61 24.50
N PHE A 188 -18.25 -10.28 24.57
CA PHE A 188 -17.46 -9.54 25.56
C PHE A 188 -17.99 -9.73 26.99
N GLU A 189 -19.32 -9.81 27.14
CA GLU A 189 -19.99 -10.05 28.44
C GLU A 189 -19.70 -11.45 28.95
N ALA A 190 -19.80 -12.49 28.10
CA ALA A 190 -19.44 -13.86 28.46
C ALA A 190 -17.97 -13.96 28.91
N ALA A 191 -17.04 -13.39 28.15
CA ALA A 191 -15.61 -13.38 28.51
C ALA A 191 -15.35 -12.62 29.83
N ALA A 192 -16.18 -11.61 30.16
CA ALA A 192 -16.08 -10.90 31.45
C ALA A 192 -16.58 -11.75 32.62
N ILE A 193 -17.66 -12.53 32.43
CA ILE A 193 -18.19 -13.48 33.41
C ILE A 193 -17.16 -14.57 33.72
N ASP A 194 -16.43 -15.05 32.69
CA ASP A 194 -15.32 -16.00 32.81
C ASP A 194 -14.05 -15.41 33.49
N GLY A 195 -14.10 -14.16 33.95
CA GLY A 195 -13.03 -13.48 34.66
C GLY A 195 -11.87 -13.06 33.77
N ALA A 196 -12.04 -12.97 32.44
CA ALA A 196 -10.98 -12.55 31.52
C ALA A 196 -10.68 -11.06 31.68
N ARG A 197 -9.44 -10.73 32.10
CA ARG A 197 -8.93 -9.36 32.17
C ARG A 197 -8.90 -8.72 30.78
N PRO A 198 -8.93 -7.37 30.64
CA PRO A 198 -9.02 -6.68 29.33
C PRO A 198 -7.95 -7.10 28.31
N MET A 199 -6.69 -7.23 28.74
CA MET A 199 -5.58 -7.64 27.86
C MET A 199 -5.73 -9.09 27.42
N ARG A 200 -6.14 -10.00 28.31
CA ARG A 200 -6.41 -11.40 27.97
C ARG A 200 -7.57 -11.49 26.98
N ARG A 201 -8.67 -10.77 27.25
CA ARG A 201 -9.82 -10.70 26.36
C ARG A 201 -9.47 -10.16 24.96
N PHE A 202 -8.58 -9.16 24.90
CA PHE A 202 -8.10 -8.66 23.62
C PHE A 202 -7.41 -9.78 22.79
N TRP A 203 -6.46 -10.50 23.38
CA TRP A 203 -5.70 -11.52 22.65
C TRP A 203 -6.46 -12.82 22.41
N THR A 204 -7.39 -13.20 23.28
CA THR A 204 -8.11 -14.50 23.19
C THR A 204 -9.46 -14.38 22.49
N VAL A 205 -10.04 -13.18 22.39
CA VAL A 205 -11.38 -12.96 21.82
C VAL A 205 -11.32 -11.94 20.69
N THR A 206 -10.91 -10.70 21.01
CA THR A 206 -10.99 -9.59 20.04
C THR A 206 -10.09 -9.80 18.84
N PHE A 207 -8.81 -10.10 19.07
CA PHE A 207 -7.82 -10.27 18.01
C PHE A 207 -8.14 -11.46 17.07
N PRO A 208 -8.52 -12.66 17.56
CA PRO A 208 -8.97 -13.75 16.70
C PRO A 208 -10.22 -13.39 15.87
N LEU A 209 -11.22 -12.74 16.46
CA LEU A 209 -12.44 -12.34 15.75
C LEU A 209 -12.20 -11.21 14.72
N LEU A 210 -11.13 -10.43 14.88
CA LEU A 210 -10.68 -9.45 13.88
C LEU A 210 -9.83 -10.06 12.77
N SER A 211 -9.48 -11.34 12.84
CA SER A 211 -8.56 -11.96 11.88
C SER A 211 -9.00 -11.82 10.42
N PRO A 212 -10.29 -11.86 10.03
CA PRO A 212 -10.71 -11.57 8.65
C PRO A 212 -10.38 -10.14 8.22
N THR A 213 -10.62 -9.17 9.11
CA THR A 213 -10.30 -7.76 8.86
C THR A 213 -8.78 -7.54 8.77
N ILE A 214 -8.01 -8.14 9.67
CA ILE A 214 -6.54 -8.09 9.64
C ILE A 214 -6.00 -8.66 8.33
N PHE A 215 -6.52 -9.81 7.90
CA PHE A 215 -6.13 -10.43 6.64
C PHE A 215 -6.42 -9.53 5.44
N PHE A 216 -7.65 -9.03 5.34
CA PHE A 216 -8.03 -8.10 4.29
C PHE A 216 -7.11 -6.87 4.24
N LEU A 217 -6.90 -6.24 5.39
CA LEU A 217 -6.04 -5.07 5.50
C LEU A 217 -4.58 -5.38 5.18
N LEU A 218 -4.07 -6.55 5.52
CA LEU A 218 -2.72 -6.97 5.16
C LEU A 218 -2.55 -7.02 3.64
N VAL A 219 -3.51 -7.61 2.91
CA VAL A 219 -3.50 -7.64 1.44
C VAL A 219 -3.50 -6.23 0.87
N VAL A 220 -4.42 -5.38 1.34
CA VAL A 220 -4.53 -3.99 0.86
C VAL A 220 -3.26 -3.17 1.15
N ASN A 221 -2.66 -3.34 2.33
CA ASN A 221 -1.44 -2.61 2.70
C ASN A 221 -0.23 -3.04 1.85
N ILE A 222 -0.12 -4.32 1.47
CA ILE A 222 0.94 -4.76 0.57
C ILE A 222 0.76 -4.13 -0.82
N VAL A 223 -0.44 -4.20 -1.38
CA VAL A 223 -0.73 -3.56 -2.68
C VAL A 223 -0.44 -2.05 -2.63
N TYR A 224 -0.90 -1.37 -1.59
CA TYR A 224 -0.62 0.05 -1.37
C TYR A 224 0.88 0.35 -1.33
N ALA A 225 1.65 -0.43 -0.59
CA ALA A 225 3.09 -0.19 -0.43
C ALA A 225 3.88 -0.45 -1.71
N PHE A 226 3.43 -1.39 -2.56
CA PHE A 226 4.08 -1.68 -3.84
C PHE A 226 3.78 -0.64 -4.93
N PHE A 227 2.59 -0.02 -4.94
CA PHE A 227 2.15 0.83 -6.05
C PHE A 227 1.87 2.29 -5.64
N ASP A 228 1.13 2.51 -4.56
CA ASP A 228 0.61 3.84 -4.21
C ASP A 228 1.63 4.74 -3.50
N THR A 229 2.79 4.20 -3.12
CA THR A 229 3.89 4.98 -2.53
C THR A 229 4.66 5.81 -3.56
N PHE A 230 4.49 5.55 -4.85
CA PHE A 230 5.15 6.28 -5.93
C PHE A 230 5.05 7.80 -5.78
N GLY A 231 3.83 8.32 -5.62
CA GLY A 231 3.62 9.78 -5.53
C GLY A 231 4.26 10.43 -4.31
N ILE A 232 4.41 9.68 -3.20
CA ILE A 232 5.11 10.15 -2.00
C ILE A 232 6.62 10.20 -2.29
N ILE A 233 7.19 9.12 -2.84
CA ILE A 233 8.62 9.02 -3.17
C ILE A 233 9.02 10.09 -4.18
N ASP A 234 8.24 10.25 -5.24
CA ASP A 234 8.54 11.22 -6.31
C ASP A 234 8.56 12.66 -5.79
N THR A 235 7.58 13.04 -4.96
CA THR A 235 7.49 14.40 -4.44
C THR A 235 8.48 14.71 -3.30
N MET A 236 8.85 13.70 -2.51
CA MET A 236 9.73 13.90 -1.35
C MET A 236 11.20 13.83 -1.70
N THR A 237 11.61 12.81 -2.46
CA THR A 237 13.01 12.45 -2.60
C THR A 237 13.46 12.26 -4.04
N ARG A 238 12.53 12.00 -4.97
CA ARG A 238 12.84 11.58 -6.34
C ARG A 238 13.82 10.40 -6.38
N GLY A 239 13.63 9.44 -5.47
CA GLY A 239 14.51 8.28 -5.34
C GLY A 239 15.78 8.49 -4.52
N GLY A 240 16.12 9.75 -4.12
CA GLY A 240 17.35 10.12 -3.43
C GLY A 240 17.28 10.08 -1.89
N PRO A 241 18.38 10.45 -1.24
CA PRO A 241 19.70 10.77 -1.77
C PRO A 241 20.38 9.54 -2.41
N GLY A 242 21.11 9.75 -3.48
CA GLY A 242 21.62 8.64 -4.32
C GLY A 242 20.49 7.80 -4.88
N THR A 243 20.45 6.53 -4.48
CA THR A 243 19.37 5.57 -4.85
C THR A 243 18.61 5.05 -3.62
N SER A 244 18.78 5.66 -2.44
CA SER A 244 18.35 5.10 -1.14
C SER A 244 16.85 4.91 -1.00
N THR A 245 16.03 5.61 -1.79
CA THR A 245 14.57 5.51 -1.75
C THR A 245 13.96 5.04 -3.08
N VAL A 246 14.79 4.52 -3.99
CA VAL A 246 14.32 3.92 -5.25
C VAL A 246 13.66 2.58 -4.95
N THR A 247 12.34 2.54 -5.03
CA THR A 247 11.52 1.31 -5.00
C THR A 247 11.29 0.80 -6.42
N LEU A 248 10.77 -0.43 -6.55
CA LEU A 248 10.47 -1.01 -7.87
C LEU A 248 9.53 -0.12 -8.69
N VAL A 249 8.45 0.39 -8.10
CA VAL A 249 7.50 1.25 -8.82
C VAL A 249 8.16 2.56 -9.26
N TYR A 250 9.06 3.12 -8.47
CA TYR A 250 9.81 4.32 -8.85
C TYR A 250 10.85 4.02 -9.94
N LYS A 251 11.53 2.85 -9.87
CA LYS A 251 12.50 2.42 -10.90
C LYS A 251 11.83 2.20 -12.25
N VAL A 252 10.65 1.58 -12.29
CA VAL A 252 9.83 1.45 -13.51
C VAL A 252 9.62 2.81 -14.17
N TYR A 253 9.26 3.81 -13.41
CA TYR A 253 9.04 5.17 -13.89
C TYR A 253 10.34 5.84 -14.35
N SER A 254 11.39 5.76 -13.54
CA SER A 254 12.67 6.42 -13.84
C SER A 254 13.34 5.83 -15.07
N ASP A 255 13.36 4.51 -15.21
CA ASP A 255 14.01 3.85 -16.35
C ASP A 255 13.18 4.02 -17.64
N GLY A 256 11.86 3.96 -17.54
CA GLY A 256 10.96 4.08 -18.68
C GLY A 256 10.79 5.51 -19.17
N LEU A 257 10.33 6.41 -18.29
CA LEU A 257 9.98 7.78 -18.70
C LEU A 257 11.16 8.74 -18.68
N LEU A 258 12.06 8.64 -17.70
CA LEU A 258 13.20 9.54 -17.59
C LEU A 258 14.40 8.99 -18.38
N GLY A 259 14.63 7.67 -18.34
CA GLY A 259 15.72 7.00 -19.02
C GLY A 259 15.41 6.60 -20.47
N GLY A 260 14.15 6.66 -20.90
CA GLY A 260 13.73 6.30 -22.29
C GLY A 260 13.83 4.81 -22.60
N ASN A 261 14.07 3.94 -21.60
CA ASN A 261 14.19 2.49 -21.80
C ASN A 261 12.83 1.81 -21.55
N LEU A 262 11.93 1.91 -22.53
CA LEU A 262 10.56 1.40 -22.41
C LEU A 262 10.51 -0.13 -22.31
N GLY A 263 11.40 -0.85 -22.99
CA GLY A 263 11.46 -2.32 -22.95
C GLY A 263 11.83 -2.84 -21.55
N SER A 264 12.88 -2.29 -20.95
CA SER A 264 13.28 -2.62 -19.57
C SER A 264 12.21 -2.25 -18.56
N SER A 265 11.61 -1.06 -18.68
CA SER A 265 10.52 -0.60 -17.81
C SER A 265 9.29 -1.52 -17.90
N ALA A 266 8.95 -1.96 -19.11
CA ALA A 266 7.87 -2.92 -19.31
C ALA A 266 8.19 -4.29 -18.68
N ALA A 267 9.41 -4.79 -18.81
CA ALA A 267 9.86 -6.02 -18.17
C ALA A 267 9.79 -5.91 -16.63
N GLN A 268 10.23 -4.79 -16.06
CA GLN A 268 10.11 -4.50 -14.62
C GLN A 268 8.64 -4.48 -14.17
N SER A 269 7.76 -3.86 -14.95
CA SER A 269 6.32 -3.81 -14.66
C SER A 269 5.69 -5.20 -14.63
N VAL A 270 6.06 -6.08 -15.58
CA VAL A 270 5.59 -7.47 -15.61
C VAL A 270 6.09 -8.24 -14.39
N ILE A 271 7.37 -8.10 -14.03
CA ILE A 271 7.92 -8.75 -12.83
C ILE A 271 7.22 -8.23 -11.57
N LEU A 272 7.02 -6.93 -11.44
CA LEU A 272 6.30 -6.33 -10.30
C LEU A 272 4.87 -6.88 -10.18
N MET A 273 4.15 -6.98 -11.31
CA MET A 273 2.83 -7.58 -11.36
C MET A 273 2.86 -9.04 -10.90
N VAL A 274 3.79 -9.85 -11.40
CA VAL A 274 3.95 -11.27 -11.00
C VAL A 274 4.28 -11.38 -9.52
N MET A 275 5.19 -10.54 -8.99
CA MET A 275 5.52 -10.52 -7.57
C MET A 275 4.29 -10.29 -6.70
N VAL A 276 3.45 -9.31 -7.04
CA VAL A 276 2.24 -9.00 -6.25
C VAL A 276 1.20 -10.11 -6.37
N ILE A 277 1.02 -10.71 -7.55
CA ILE A 277 0.13 -11.87 -7.74
C ILE A 277 0.59 -13.04 -6.87
N VAL A 278 1.90 -13.36 -6.88
CA VAL A 278 2.47 -14.44 -6.06
C VAL A 278 2.32 -14.15 -4.57
N LEU A 279 2.66 -12.94 -4.12
CA LEU A 279 2.48 -12.52 -2.72
C LEU A 279 1.03 -12.64 -2.27
N THR A 280 0.11 -12.13 -3.07
CA THR A 280 -1.32 -12.22 -2.81
C THR A 280 -1.79 -13.69 -2.77
N GLY A 281 -1.34 -14.51 -3.71
CA GLY A 281 -1.62 -15.95 -3.73
C GLY A 281 -1.11 -16.68 -2.48
N ILE A 282 0.10 -16.34 -2.02
CA ILE A 282 0.68 -16.86 -0.78
C ILE A 282 -0.18 -16.44 0.42
N GLN A 283 -0.59 -15.17 0.49
CA GLN A 283 -1.45 -14.67 1.56
C GLN A 283 -2.78 -15.42 1.61
N PHE A 284 -3.48 -15.58 0.48
CA PHE A 284 -4.72 -16.33 0.43
C PHE A 284 -4.52 -17.81 0.82
N ARG A 285 -3.45 -18.45 0.38
CA ARG A 285 -3.22 -19.86 0.68
C ARG A 285 -2.85 -20.15 2.13
N PHE A 286 -2.03 -19.30 2.75
CA PHE A 286 -1.42 -19.59 4.06
C PHE A 286 -2.02 -18.78 5.21
N VAL A 287 -2.38 -17.52 4.98
CA VAL A 287 -2.90 -16.64 6.04
C VAL A 287 -4.40 -16.85 6.21
N GLU A 288 -5.17 -16.94 5.12
CA GLU A 288 -6.62 -17.15 5.17
C GLU A 288 -7.02 -18.42 5.94
N ARG A 289 -6.24 -19.51 5.81
CA ARG A 289 -6.48 -20.75 6.57
C ARG A 289 -6.41 -20.59 8.09
N LYS A 290 -5.79 -19.54 8.60
CA LYS A 290 -5.68 -19.21 10.03
C LYS A 290 -6.73 -18.18 10.47
N VAL A 291 -7.57 -17.71 9.54
CA VAL A 291 -8.64 -16.75 9.81
C VAL A 291 -9.81 -17.49 10.46
N THR A 292 -10.31 -16.95 11.58
CA THR A 292 -11.48 -17.48 12.28
C THR A 292 -12.69 -16.66 11.84
N TYR A 293 -13.65 -17.32 11.16
CA TYR A 293 -14.91 -16.71 10.71
C TYR A 293 -16.01 -16.86 11.73
#